data_15edbae3ea06c3e469332628b39578f6
#
_entry.id   15edbae3ea06c3e469332628b39578f6
#
_cell.length_a   1.000
_cell.length_b   1.000
_cell.length_c   1.000
_cell.angle_alpha   90.00
_cell.angle_beta   90.00
_cell.angle_gamma   90.00
#
_symmetry.space_group_name_H-M   'P 1'
#
loop_
_entity.id
_entity.type
_entity.pdbx_description
1 polymer ?
#
loop_
_entity_poly.entity_id
_entity_poly.type
_entity_poly.pdbx_seq_one_letter_code
_entity_poly.pdbx_strand_id
1 'polypeptide(L)'
;MPDIPPGSTALVPFLGYGAEGADAWVRMHRSDRRRLAMEAARDKDVAVLLSLTEAWLRTYSKAGATIAKGTIENHPHGVRKLLAAWAEEDLLKPHAEAATRYVRMMERQGLKSGTIYGRIAAARALYRALRWARASAYDPFADVHVPHDPTPPWEKRRPYNNDEIAALLDSAADPFDRVLVLLGAHGGLRAGECVCLHWRDVNMARRDLTIRASKGGKTRTVGMSASVKQALQGLPRRPDGYVLPYRTPKTAWAHVTALCEKAGVAPKGMHSLRHSAGTRLYAETGDLEETARHLVHTKLDTTRIYAKWNDRKLRETLSRW
;
A
#
# COMPACT_ATOMS: atom_id res chain seq x y z
N MET A 1 -31.66 -7.11 -27.72
CA MET A 1 -30.48 -6.25 -27.63
C MET A 1 -30.35 -5.54 -28.95
N PRO A 2 -30.36 -4.19 -29.06
CA PRO A 2 -30.18 -3.53 -30.34
C PRO A 2 -28.72 -3.59 -30.74
N ASP A 3 -28.47 -4.15 -31.93
CA ASP A 3 -27.21 -4.08 -32.64
C ASP A 3 -26.89 -2.62 -32.96
N ILE A 4 -25.76 -2.13 -32.47
CA ILE A 4 -25.24 -0.81 -32.83
C ILE A 4 -24.49 -0.99 -34.15
N PRO A 5 -24.92 -0.31 -35.25
CA PRO A 5 -24.27 -0.46 -36.54
C PRO A 5 -22.84 0.09 -36.52
N PRO A 6 -21.89 -0.52 -37.24
CA PRO A 6 -20.53 -0.02 -37.36
C PRO A 6 -20.53 1.32 -38.10
N GLY A 7 -20.03 2.37 -37.44
CA GLY A 7 -19.87 3.70 -38.04
C GLY A 7 -20.63 4.86 -37.36
N SER A 8 -21.33 4.63 -36.27
CA SER A 8 -21.96 5.70 -35.49
C SER A 8 -20.90 6.51 -34.74
N THR A 9 -20.75 7.80 -35.09
CA THR A 9 -20.00 8.83 -34.35
C THR A 9 -20.70 9.25 -33.05
N ALA A 10 -21.50 8.37 -32.45
CA ALA A 10 -22.04 8.60 -31.13
C ALA A 10 -20.85 8.70 -30.13
N LEU A 11 -20.74 9.84 -29.46
CA LEU A 11 -19.89 10.05 -28.29
C LEU A 11 -20.00 8.79 -27.42
N VAL A 12 -18.94 7.96 -27.43
CA VAL A 12 -18.90 6.77 -26.58
C VAL A 12 -18.98 7.29 -25.15
N PRO A 13 -20.03 6.96 -24.38
CA PRO A 13 -20.15 7.48 -23.02
C PRO A 13 -18.92 7.06 -22.24
N PHE A 14 -18.40 7.96 -21.42
CA PHE A 14 -17.27 7.68 -20.51
C PHE A 14 -17.52 6.35 -19.80
N LEU A 15 -16.66 5.39 -20.05
CA LEU A 15 -16.82 4.00 -19.60
C LEU A 15 -16.67 3.80 -18.08
N GLY A 16 -16.49 4.89 -17.32
CA GLY A 16 -16.41 4.88 -15.88
C GLY A 16 -15.18 4.16 -15.32
N TYR A 17 -15.09 4.17 -14.00
CA TYR A 17 -14.12 3.41 -13.23
C TYR A 17 -14.81 2.26 -12.49
N GLY A 18 -14.03 1.30 -11.98
CA GLY A 18 -14.55 0.19 -11.22
C GLY A 18 -14.85 -1.05 -12.06
N ALA A 19 -15.61 -1.97 -11.47
CA ALA A 19 -15.91 -3.25 -12.11
C ALA A 19 -16.76 -3.08 -13.37
N GLU A 20 -17.77 -2.23 -13.34
CA GLU A 20 -18.68 -1.96 -14.48
C GLU A 20 -17.92 -1.36 -15.67
N GLY A 21 -17.03 -0.38 -15.43
CA GLY A 21 -16.18 0.19 -16.48
C GLY A 21 -15.23 -0.84 -17.07
N ALA A 22 -14.64 -1.70 -16.23
CA ALA A 22 -13.77 -2.78 -16.70
C ALA A 22 -14.52 -3.79 -17.56
N ASP A 23 -15.73 -4.18 -17.16
CA ASP A 23 -16.61 -5.08 -17.92
C ASP A 23 -17.01 -4.47 -19.26
N ALA A 24 -17.32 -3.17 -19.30
CA ALA A 24 -17.63 -2.47 -20.53
C ALA A 24 -16.47 -2.53 -21.53
N TRP A 25 -15.22 -2.29 -21.09
CA TRP A 25 -14.02 -2.45 -21.92
C TRP A 25 -13.84 -3.87 -22.44
N VAL A 26 -14.11 -4.89 -21.64
CA VAL A 26 -13.97 -6.30 -22.00
C VAL A 26 -15.00 -6.71 -23.03
N ARG A 27 -16.28 -6.28 -22.87
CA ARG A 27 -17.39 -6.60 -23.76
C ARG A 27 -17.34 -5.83 -25.08
N MET A 28 -16.62 -4.71 -25.12
CA MET A 28 -16.52 -3.87 -26.31
C MET A 28 -15.94 -4.65 -27.49
N HIS A 29 -16.48 -4.43 -28.69
CA HIS A 29 -15.94 -5.02 -29.90
C HIS A 29 -14.48 -4.58 -30.10
N ARG A 30 -13.67 -5.48 -30.64
CA ARG A 30 -12.22 -5.29 -30.71
C ARG A 30 -11.79 -4.07 -31.52
N SER A 31 -12.52 -3.76 -32.61
CA SER A 31 -12.26 -2.57 -33.43
C SER A 31 -12.53 -1.27 -32.67
N ASP A 32 -13.63 -1.23 -31.89
CA ASP A 32 -14.03 -0.05 -31.14
C ASP A 32 -13.10 0.19 -29.97
N ARG A 33 -12.73 -0.86 -29.25
CA ARG A 33 -11.74 -0.80 -28.19
C ARG A 33 -10.40 -0.25 -28.71
N ARG A 34 -9.94 -0.76 -29.86
CA ARG A 34 -8.71 -0.27 -30.50
C ARG A 34 -8.83 1.20 -30.87
N ARG A 35 -9.91 1.58 -31.56
CA ARG A 35 -10.15 2.96 -32.00
C ARG A 35 -10.16 3.92 -30.82
N LEU A 36 -10.98 3.64 -29.81
CA LEU A 36 -11.08 4.46 -28.60
C LEU A 36 -9.75 4.61 -27.85
N ALA A 37 -9.01 3.51 -27.70
CA ALA A 37 -7.71 3.53 -27.05
C ALA A 37 -6.65 4.31 -27.87
N MET A 38 -6.72 4.26 -29.20
CA MET A 38 -5.84 5.05 -30.08
C MET A 38 -6.15 6.54 -30.03
N GLU A 39 -7.43 6.91 -30.07
CA GLU A 39 -7.90 8.30 -29.92
C GLU A 39 -7.44 8.85 -28.57
N ALA A 40 -7.74 8.14 -27.47
CA ALA A 40 -7.34 8.54 -26.14
C ALA A 40 -5.80 8.66 -25.96
N ALA A 41 -5.02 7.83 -26.63
CA ALA A 41 -3.57 7.93 -26.57
C ALA A 41 -3.03 9.14 -27.36
N ARG A 42 -3.62 9.49 -28.50
CA ARG A 42 -3.26 10.67 -29.29
C ARG A 42 -3.61 11.96 -28.57
N ASP A 43 -4.83 12.03 -28.03
CA ASP A 43 -5.34 13.21 -27.34
C ASP A 43 -4.87 13.31 -25.90
N LYS A 44 -4.15 12.28 -25.41
CA LYS A 44 -3.75 12.10 -24.01
C LYS A 44 -4.91 12.24 -23.04
N ASP A 45 -6.08 11.69 -23.42
CA ASP A 45 -7.26 11.65 -22.57
C ASP A 45 -6.98 10.82 -21.30
N VAL A 46 -6.70 11.54 -20.22
CA VAL A 46 -6.34 10.96 -18.93
C VAL A 46 -7.45 10.05 -18.41
N ALA A 47 -8.71 10.41 -18.57
CA ALA A 47 -9.83 9.68 -18.01
C ALA A 47 -9.99 8.32 -18.71
N VAL A 48 -9.99 8.33 -20.04
CA VAL A 48 -10.10 7.11 -20.85
C VAL A 48 -8.88 6.19 -20.67
N LEU A 49 -7.67 6.74 -20.65
CA LEU A 49 -6.44 5.96 -20.45
C LEU A 49 -6.39 5.32 -19.06
N LEU A 50 -6.86 5.99 -18.02
CA LEU A 50 -6.96 5.43 -16.68
C LEU A 50 -8.00 4.33 -16.60
N SER A 51 -9.20 4.53 -17.21
CA SER A 51 -10.26 3.53 -17.28
C SER A 51 -9.78 2.27 -18.01
N LEU A 52 -9.11 2.44 -19.16
CA LEU A 52 -8.49 1.34 -19.90
C LEU A 52 -7.44 0.58 -19.08
N THR A 53 -6.59 1.33 -18.35
CA THR A 53 -5.53 0.74 -17.50
C THR A 53 -6.14 -0.07 -16.35
N GLU A 54 -7.18 0.47 -15.71
CA GLU A 54 -7.91 -0.23 -14.64
C GLU A 54 -8.59 -1.50 -15.16
N ALA A 55 -9.23 -1.43 -16.32
CA ALA A 55 -9.86 -2.59 -16.95
C ALA A 55 -8.84 -3.72 -17.21
N TRP A 56 -7.68 -3.36 -17.74
CA TRP A 56 -6.61 -4.34 -17.94
C TRP A 56 -6.11 -4.94 -16.61
N LEU A 57 -5.90 -4.11 -15.59
CA LEU A 57 -5.44 -4.55 -14.28
C LEU A 57 -6.43 -5.53 -13.62
N ARG A 58 -7.72 -5.26 -13.70
CA ARG A 58 -8.77 -6.13 -13.13
C ARG A 58 -8.91 -7.44 -13.87
N THR A 59 -8.69 -7.44 -15.18
CA THR A 59 -8.92 -8.61 -16.02
C THR A 59 -7.68 -9.49 -16.15
N TYR A 60 -6.51 -8.90 -16.36
CA TYR A 60 -5.31 -9.63 -16.80
C TYR A 60 -4.12 -9.55 -15.84
N SER A 61 -4.20 -8.78 -14.74
CA SER A 61 -3.12 -8.82 -13.76
C SER A 61 -3.11 -10.17 -13.04
N LYS A 62 -1.97 -10.54 -12.47
CA LYS A 62 -1.85 -11.78 -11.66
C LYS A 62 -2.85 -11.85 -10.50
N ALA A 63 -3.32 -10.71 -10.02
CA ALA A 63 -4.31 -10.62 -8.94
C ALA A 63 -5.76 -10.66 -9.48
N GLY A 64 -5.97 -10.39 -10.77
CA GLY A 64 -7.29 -10.41 -11.40
C GLY A 64 -8.33 -9.60 -10.62
N ALA A 65 -9.51 -10.18 -10.43
CA ALA A 65 -10.61 -9.56 -9.68
C ALA A 65 -10.27 -9.27 -8.19
N THR A 66 -9.23 -9.91 -7.64
CA THR A 66 -8.78 -9.71 -6.25
C THR A 66 -7.71 -8.64 -6.10
N ILE A 67 -7.49 -7.82 -7.14
CA ILE A 67 -6.49 -6.75 -7.11
C ILE A 67 -6.76 -5.80 -5.94
N ALA A 68 -5.72 -5.53 -5.15
CA ALA A 68 -5.86 -4.70 -3.96
C ALA A 68 -6.30 -3.28 -4.34
N LYS A 69 -7.29 -2.74 -3.62
CA LYS A 69 -7.80 -1.37 -3.80
C LYS A 69 -6.67 -0.34 -3.88
N GLY A 70 -5.68 -0.41 -2.97
CA GLY A 70 -4.53 0.49 -3.00
C GLY A 70 -3.67 0.39 -4.26
N THR A 71 -3.65 -0.75 -4.96
CA THR A 71 -2.96 -0.86 -6.25
C THR A 71 -3.70 -0.06 -7.32
N ILE A 72 -5.04 -0.20 -7.37
CA ILE A 72 -5.89 0.56 -8.30
C ILE A 72 -5.80 2.06 -8.01
N GLU A 73 -5.80 2.47 -6.74
CA GLU A 73 -5.73 3.87 -6.33
C GLU A 73 -4.37 4.54 -6.60
N ASN A 74 -3.28 3.77 -6.61
CA ASN A 74 -1.93 4.31 -6.83
C ASN A 74 -1.55 4.42 -8.31
N HIS A 75 -2.04 3.54 -9.18
CA HIS A 75 -1.73 3.57 -10.61
C HIS A 75 -2.14 4.88 -11.30
N PRO A 76 -3.32 5.46 -11.04
CA PRO A 76 -3.72 6.74 -11.63
C PRO A 76 -2.72 7.86 -11.40
N HIS A 77 -2.13 7.94 -10.20
CA HIS A 77 -1.11 8.95 -9.92
C HIS A 77 0.12 8.78 -10.81
N GLY A 78 0.61 7.54 -10.95
CA GLY A 78 1.77 7.24 -11.81
C GLY A 78 1.51 7.51 -13.29
N VAL A 79 0.32 7.13 -13.79
CA VAL A 79 -0.09 7.39 -15.18
C VAL A 79 -0.17 8.89 -15.45
N ARG A 80 -0.83 9.68 -14.57
CA ARG A 80 -0.89 11.15 -14.72
C ARG A 80 0.49 11.78 -14.75
N LYS A 81 1.43 11.30 -13.90
CA LYS A 81 2.81 11.79 -13.90
C LYS A 81 3.56 11.45 -15.18
N LEU A 82 3.32 10.28 -15.76
CA LEU A 82 3.86 9.92 -17.06
C LEU A 82 3.32 10.83 -18.15
N LEU A 83 1.99 10.97 -18.26
CA LEU A 83 1.36 11.79 -19.29
C LEU A 83 1.81 13.25 -19.24
N ALA A 84 1.96 13.81 -18.03
CA ALA A 84 2.50 15.15 -17.85
C ALA A 84 3.98 15.26 -18.29
N ALA A 85 4.79 14.25 -18.01
CA ALA A 85 6.21 14.25 -18.42
C ALA A 85 6.39 14.01 -19.92
N TRP A 86 5.42 13.33 -20.54
CA TRP A 86 5.40 12.97 -21.95
C TRP A 86 4.40 13.82 -22.75
N ALA A 87 4.28 15.11 -22.41
CA ALA A 87 3.36 16.01 -23.09
C ALA A 87 3.59 16.03 -24.61
N GLU A 88 4.85 16.02 -25.04
CA GLU A 88 5.25 16.04 -26.45
C GLU A 88 5.60 14.63 -27.02
N GLU A 89 5.61 13.59 -26.20
CA GLU A 89 5.96 12.26 -26.62
C GLU A 89 4.75 11.52 -27.21
N ASP A 90 4.90 10.81 -28.30
CA ASP A 90 3.85 9.96 -28.89
C ASP A 90 3.66 8.68 -28.07
N LEU A 91 2.50 8.50 -27.45
CA LEU A 91 2.19 7.30 -26.66
C LEU A 91 2.04 6.04 -27.54
N LEU A 92 1.66 6.18 -28.81
CA LEU A 92 1.47 5.05 -29.70
C LEU A 92 2.78 4.56 -30.31
N LYS A 93 3.71 5.49 -30.53
CA LYS A 93 5.03 5.22 -31.10
C LYS A 93 6.10 6.05 -30.36
N PRO A 94 6.37 5.74 -29.10
CA PRO A 94 7.33 6.51 -28.32
C PRO A 94 8.75 6.36 -28.89
N HIS A 95 9.55 7.41 -28.69
CA HIS A 95 10.96 7.36 -29.03
C HIS A 95 11.67 6.26 -28.24
N ALA A 96 12.65 5.59 -28.83
CA ALA A 96 13.32 4.41 -28.24
C ALA A 96 13.86 4.68 -26.82
N GLU A 97 14.34 5.89 -26.55
CA GLU A 97 14.92 6.25 -25.25
C GLU A 97 13.97 7.01 -24.31
N ALA A 98 12.72 7.22 -24.71
CA ALA A 98 11.76 8.02 -23.94
C ALA A 98 11.60 7.52 -22.50
N ALA A 99 11.49 6.22 -22.33
CA ALA A 99 11.33 5.59 -21.02
C ALA A 99 12.59 5.72 -20.15
N THR A 100 13.78 5.57 -20.73
CA THR A 100 15.05 5.77 -20.02
C THR A 100 15.21 7.24 -19.62
N ARG A 101 14.92 8.19 -20.51
CA ARG A 101 14.93 9.63 -20.19
C ARG A 101 13.96 9.96 -19.04
N TYR A 102 12.79 9.32 -19.00
CA TYR A 102 11.81 9.50 -17.93
C TYR A 102 12.37 9.04 -16.58
N VAL A 103 13.05 7.89 -16.52
CA VAL A 103 13.72 7.44 -15.28
C VAL A 103 14.81 8.41 -14.86
N ARG A 104 15.70 8.82 -15.79
CA ARG A 104 16.79 9.75 -15.49
C ARG A 104 16.29 11.13 -15.04
N MET A 105 15.16 11.58 -15.57
CA MET A 105 14.49 12.79 -15.10
C MET A 105 14.07 12.65 -13.63
N MET A 106 13.44 11.54 -13.25
CA MET A 106 13.01 11.29 -11.88
C MET A 106 14.18 11.17 -10.89
N GLU A 107 15.29 10.57 -11.32
CA GLU A 107 16.54 10.51 -10.55
C GLU A 107 17.11 11.89 -10.29
N ARG A 108 17.20 12.73 -11.34
CA ARG A 108 17.67 14.13 -11.21
C ARG A 108 16.77 14.98 -10.31
N GLN A 109 15.49 14.65 -10.22
CA GLN A 109 14.55 15.27 -9.28
C GLN A 109 14.73 14.75 -7.84
N GLY A 110 15.66 13.85 -7.57
CA GLY A 110 15.92 13.29 -6.24
C GLY A 110 14.84 12.34 -5.73
N LEU A 111 14.03 11.75 -6.61
CA LEU A 111 12.98 10.82 -6.18
C LEU A 111 13.59 9.51 -5.68
N LYS A 112 13.04 9.01 -4.57
CA LYS A 112 13.44 7.72 -4.00
C LYS A 112 13.13 6.58 -4.99
N SER A 113 14.00 5.57 -5.07
CA SER A 113 13.85 4.40 -5.94
C SER A 113 12.47 3.74 -5.82
N GLY A 114 11.90 3.63 -4.62
CA GLY A 114 10.55 3.11 -4.43
C GLY A 114 9.46 3.94 -5.10
N THR A 115 9.59 5.26 -5.18
CA THR A 115 8.69 6.17 -5.89
C THR A 115 8.84 5.99 -7.40
N ILE A 116 10.09 5.91 -7.89
CA ILE A 116 10.38 5.66 -9.30
C ILE A 116 9.80 4.31 -9.71
N TYR A 117 10.04 3.26 -8.92
CA TYR A 117 9.48 1.93 -9.16
C TYR A 117 7.95 1.96 -9.28
N GLY A 118 7.24 2.65 -8.37
CA GLY A 118 5.79 2.78 -8.42
C GLY A 118 5.29 3.48 -9.69
N ARG A 119 5.98 4.54 -10.13
CA ARG A 119 5.65 5.26 -11.38
C ARG A 119 5.90 4.40 -12.62
N ILE A 120 7.01 3.66 -12.67
CA ILE A 120 7.31 2.74 -13.77
C ILE A 120 6.33 1.57 -13.79
N ALA A 121 5.91 1.04 -12.64
CA ALA A 121 4.88 0.01 -12.58
C ALA A 121 3.55 0.50 -13.18
N ALA A 122 3.16 1.75 -12.92
CA ALA A 122 1.97 2.36 -13.51
C ALA A 122 2.13 2.56 -15.03
N ALA A 123 3.28 3.04 -15.49
CA ALA A 123 3.59 3.19 -16.92
C ALA A 123 3.52 1.83 -17.65
N ARG A 124 4.12 0.79 -17.07
CA ARG A 124 4.02 -0.59 -17.60
C ARG A 124 2.57 -1.08 -17.67
N ALA A 125 1.76 -0.78 -16.69
CA ALA A 125 0.34 -1.15 -16.70
C ALA A 125 -0.41 -0.46 -17.86
N LEU A 126 -0.18 0.84 -18.07
CA LEU A 126 -0.74 1.58 -19.21
C LEU A 126 -0.33 0.95 -20.54
N TYR A 127 0.97 0.67 -20.77
CA TYR A 127 1.42 0.08 -22.01
C TYR A 127 0.92 -1.35 -22.24
N ARG A 128 0.76 -2.13 -21.18
CA ARG A 128 0.09 -3.45 -21.27
C ARG A 128 -1.37 -3.30 -21.66
N ALA A 129 -2.06 -2.27 -21.13
CA ALA A 129 -3.44 -1.97 -21.49
C ALA A 129 -3.57 -1.50 -22.95
N LEU A 130 -2.68 -0.63 -23.44
CA LEU A 130 -2.64 -0.20 -24.85
C LEU A 130 -2.37 -1.38 -25.79
N ARG A 131 -1.46 -2.29 -25.44
CA ARG A 131 -1.21 -3.51 -26.22
C ARG A 131 -2.40 -4.46 -26.21
N TRP A 132 -3.06 -4.64 -25.06
CA TRP A 132 -4.29 -5.42 -24.97
C TRP A 132 -5.39 -4.86 -25.89
N ALA A 133 -5.55 -3.53 -25.89
CA ALA A 133 -6.47 -2.85 -26.81
C ALA A 133 -6.02 -2.87 -28.26
N ARG A 134 -4.79 -3.34 -28.55
CA ARG A 134 -4.13 -3.29 -29.88
C ARG A 134 -3.98 -1.87 -30.43
N ALA A 135 -3.94 -0.88 -29.56
CA ALA A 135 -3.70 0.51 -29.92
C ALA A 135 -2.22 0.76 -30.21
N SER A 136 -1.32 0.10 -29.49
CA SER A 136 0.13 0.17 -29.71
C SER A 136 0.74 -1.23 -29.62
N ALA A 137 1.83 -1.47 -30.36
CA ALA A 137 2.67 -2.67 -30.25
C ALA A 137 3.88 -2.44 -29.32
N TYR A 138 4.17 -1.20 -28.97
CA TYR A 138 5.37 -0.82 -28.24
C TYR A 138 5.29 -1.18 -26.75
N ASP A 139 6.44 -1.51 -26.16
CA ASP A 139 6.64 -1.66 -24.70
C ASP A 139 7.92 -0.92 -24.28
N PRO A 140 7.88 0.41 -24.25
CA PRO A 140 9.09 1.21 -23.99
C PRO A 140 9.67 1.01 -22.59
N PHE A 141 8.90 0.39 -21.69
CA PHE A 141 9.32 0.12 -20.31
C PHE A 141 9.73 -1.33 -20.06
N ALA A 142 9.78 -2.20 -21.09
CA ALA A 142 10.12 -3.61 -20.93
C ALA A 142 11.49 -3.79 -20.25
N ASP A 143 12.52 -3.16 -20.81
CA ASP A 143 13.92 -3.30 -20.38
C ASP A 143 14.41 -2.15 -19.50
N VAL A 144 13.49 -1.30 -19.04
CA VAL A 144 13.84 -0.19 -18.16
C VAL A 144 14.11 -0.67 -16.74
N HIS A 145 15.30 -0.40 -16.24
CA HIS A 145 15.71 -0.73 -14.89
C HIS A 145 15.53 0.47 -13.97
N VAL A 146 14.94 0.23 -12.81
CA VAL A 146 14.88 1.23 -11.73
C VAL A 146 16.12 1.08 -10.86
N PRO A 147 16.80 2.18 -10.54
CA PRO A 147 17.99 2.13 -9.68
C PRO A 147 17.71 1.42 -8.36
N HIS A 148 18.62 0.54 -7.98
CA HIS A 148 18.57 -0.10 -6.68
C HIS A 148 18.80 0.94 -5.59
N ASP A 149 17.97 0.91 -4.54
CA ASP A 149 18.19 1.71 -3.34
C ASP A 149 19.18 0.96 -2.44
N PRO A 150 20.41 1.46 -2.26
CA PRO A 150 21.43 0.77 -1.47
C PRO A 150 21.12 0.80 0.03
N THR A 151 20.18 1.65 0.46
CA THR A 151 19.82 1.74 1.89
C THR A 151 19.22 0.44 2.38
N PRO A 152 19.80 -0.22 3.38
CA PRO A 152 19.25 -1.45 3.93
C PRO A 152 17.81 -1.27 4.44
N PRO A 153 16.95 -2.30 4.33
CA PRO A 153 15.56 -2.20 4.77
C PRO A 153 15.38 -1.76 6.23
N TRP A 154 16.30 -2.13 7.11
CA TRP A 154 16.29 -1.77 8.53
C TRP A 154 16.69 -0.32 8.82
N GLU A 155 17.35 0.36 7.89
CA GLU A 155 17.65 1.79 8.00
C GLU A 155 16.54 2.68 7.47
N LYS A 156 15.73 2.18 6.52
CA LYS A 156 14.65 2.94 5.90
C LYS A 156 13.52 3.30 6.85
N ARG A 157 13.26 2.44 7.84
CA ARG A 157 12.14 2.60 8.79
C ARG A 157 12.53 2.03 10.14
N ARG A 158 13.05 2.88 11.00
CA ARG A 158 13.39 2.49 12.38
C ARG A 158 12.14 2.32 13.24
N PRO A 159 12.11 1.33 14.15
CA PRO A 159 11.06 1.22 15.15
C PRO A 159 11.08 2.41 16.12
N TYR A 160 9.98 2.65 16.79
CA TYR A 160 10.00 3.42 18.05
C TYR A 160 10.63 2.54 19.15
N ASN A 161 11.52 3.09 19.94
CA ASN A 161 12.06 2.40 21.11
C ASN A 161 11.05 2.40 22.26
N ASN A 162 11.38 1.73 23.38
CA ASN A 162 10.47 1.60 24.51
C ASN A 162 10.15 2.96 25.17
N ASP A 163 11.14 3.84 25.29
CA ASP A 163 10.99 5.16 25.91
C ASP A 163 10.13 6.07 25.04
N GLU A 164 10.33 6.03 23.74
CA GLU A 164 9.48 6.75 22.78
C GLU A 164 8.02 6.27 22.83
N ILE A 165 7.79 4.94 22.93
CA ILE A 165 6.43 4.40 23.06
C ILE A 165 5.81 4.81 24.39
N ALA A 166 6.57 4.79 25.49
CA ALA A 166 6.10 5.25 26.79
C ALA A 166 5.69 6.73 26.72
N ALA A 167 6.55 7.59 26.15
CA ALA A 167 6.25 9.01 25.98
C ALA A 167 5.00 9.27 25.14
N LEU A 168 4.79 8.48 24.05
CA LEU A 168 3.56 8.57 23.25
C LEU A 168 2.33 8.18 24.07
N LEU A 169 2.42 7.14 24.89
CA LEU A 169 1.32 6.67 25.72
C LEU A 169 1.00 7.67 26.87
N ASP A 170 2.01 8.30 27.45
CA ASP A 170 1.84 9.32 28.48
C ASP A 170 1.23 10.61 27.93
N SER A 171 1.54 10.94 26.67
CA SER A 171 0.99 12.08 25.96
C SER A 171 -0.43 11.84 25.40
N ALA A 172 -0.89 10.57 25.40
CA ALA A 172 -2.21 10.18 24.88
C ALA A 172 -3.31 10.44 25.92
N ALA A 173 -3.85 11.68 25.94
CA ALA A 173 -5.00 12.05 26.79
C ALA A 173 -6.30 11.40 26.30
N ASP A 174 -6.47 11.23 24.97
CA ASP A 174 -7.62 10.52 24.40
C ASP A 174 -7.41 9.01 24.50
N PRO A 175 -8.34 8.24 25.09
CA PRO A 175 -8.23 6.80 25.21
C PRO A 175 -8.17 6.09 23.83
N PHE A 176 -8.76 6.67 22.79
CA PHE A 176 -8.68 6.12 21.43
C PHE A 176 -7.26 6.22 20.85
N ASP A 177 -6.56 7.32 21.09
CA ASP A 177 -5.16 7.50 20.69
C ASP A 177 -4.25 6.51 21.41
N ARG A 178 -4.49 6.30 22.71
CA ARG A 178 -3.77 5.29 23.49
C ARG A 178 -3.95 3.89 22.93
N VAL A 179 -5.18 3.49 22.58
CA VAL A 179 -5.48 2.21 21.96
C VAL A 179 -4.83 2.11 20.57
N LEU A 180 -4.85 3.17 19.75
CA LEU A 180 -4.21 3.19 18.43
C LEU A 180 -2.70 2.91 18.54
N VAL A 181 -1.99 3.56 19.44
CA VAL A 181 -0.56 3.33 19.69
C VAL A 181 -0.31 1.88 20.12
N LEU A 182 -1.09 1.37 21.07
CA LEU A 182 -0.94 0.00 21.59
C LEU A 182 -1.26 -1.08 20.55
N LEU A 183 -2.29 -0.89 19.72
CA LEU A 183 -2.60 -1.81 18.62
C LEU A 183 -1.43 -1.90 17.62
N GLY A 184 -0.77 -0.79 17.35
CA GLY A 184 0.43 -0.77 16.51
C GLY A 184 1.66 -1.37 17.21
N ALA A 185 2.01 -0.84 18.40
CA ALA A 185 3.29 -1.11 19.07
C ALA A 185 3.34 -2.44 19.85
N HIS A 186 2.20 -2.99 20.27
CA HIS A 186 2.11 -4.27 20.96
C HIS A 186 1.39 -5.34 20.11
N GLY A 187 0.28 -4.97 19.46
CA GLY A 187 -0.47 -5.90 18.60
C GLY A 187 0.17 -6.08 17.22
N GLY A 188 1.06 -5.21 16.80
CA GLY A 188 1.69 -5.27 15.49
C GLY A 188 0.73 -5.08 14.33
N LEU A 189 -0.42 -4.41 14.52
CA LEU A 189 -1.40 -4.17 13.48
C LEU A 189 -0.91 -3.13 12.47
N ARG A 190 -1.29 -3.32 11.20
CA ARG A 190 -1.10 -2.28 10.17
C ARG A 190 -2.11 -1.14 10.38
N ALA A 191 -1.78 0.07 9.94
CA ALA A 191 -2.68 1.22 10.05
C ALA A 191 -4.11 0.92 9.54
N GLY A 192 -4.22 0.29 8.38
CA GLY A 192 -5.51 -0.11 7.81
C GLY A 192 -6.25 -1.16 8.66
N GLU A 193 -5.53 -2.03 9.36
CA GLU A 193 -6.10 -3.03 10.26
C GLU A 193 -6.61 -2.38 11.56
N CYS A 194 -5.86 -1.40 12.09
CA CYS A 194 -6.29 -0.63 13.26
C CYS A 194 -7.63 0.09 13.02
N VAL A 195 -7.74 0.83 11.91
CA VAL A 195 -8.94 1.62 11.60
C VAL A 195 -10.15 0.77 11.20
N CYS A 196 -9.93 -0.46 10.75
CA CYS A 196 -10.98 -1.41 10.39
C CYS A 196 -11.35 -2.38 11.52
N LEU A 197 -10.69 -2.32 12.68
CA LEU A 197 -10.97 -3.23 13.78
C LEU A 197 -12.36 -2.97 14.35
N HIS A 198 -13.15 -4.04 14.46
CA HIS A 198 -14.52 -4.01 14.95
C HIS A 198 -14.61 -4.70 16.30
N TRP A 199 -15.52 -4.25 17.18
CA TRP A 199 -15.71 -4.87 18.50
C TRP A 199 -16.09 -6.35 18.46
N ARG A 200 -16.82 -6.79 17.43
CA ARG A 200 -17.14 -8.22 17.19
C ARG A 200 -15.91 -9.09 16.95
N ASP A 201 -14.77 -8.47 16.62
CA ASP A 201 -13.50 -9.14 16.33
C ASP A 201 -12.54 -9.11 17.54
N VAL A 202 -13.00 -8.58 18.69
CA VAL A 202 -12.23 -8.48 19.92
C VAL A 202 -12.75 -9.53 20.93
N ASN A 203 -11.91 -10.51 21.24
CA ASN A 203 -12.21 -11.53 22.25
C ASN A 203 -11.45 -11.24 23.54
N MET A 204 -12.11 -10.60 24.50
CA MET A 204 -11.50 -10.24 25.79
C MET A 204 -11.16 -11.44 26.68
N ALA A 205 -11.94 -12.53 26.60
CA ALA A 205 -11.70 -13.72 27.40
C ALA A 205 -10.46 -14.48 26.92
N ARG A 206 -10.33 -14.67 25.62
CA ARG A 206 -9.20 -15.37 24.98
C ARG A 206 -7.98 -14.48 24.81
N ARG A 207 -8.11 -13.17 25.01
CA ARG A 207 -7.08 -12.15 24.75
C ARG A 207 -6.58 -12.20 23.31
N ASP A 208 -7.50 -12.25 22.35
CA ASP A 208 -7.15 -12.23 20.94
C ASP A 208 -8.00 -11.26 20.12
N LEU A 209 -7.42 -10.84 18.98
CA LEU A 209 -8.03 -9.97 17.98
C LEU A 209 -8.11 -10.73 16.67
N THR A 210 -9.31 -10.80 16.09
CA THR A 210 -9.49 -11.35 14.74
C THR A 210 -9.31 -10.23 13.72
N ILE A 211 -8.24 -10.27 12.95
CA ILE A 211 -7.97 -9.30 11.89
C ILE A 211 -8.51 -9.85 10.59
N ARG A 212 -9.66 -9.28 10.15
CA ARG A 212 -10.32 -9.68 8.91
C ARG A 212 -9.62 -9.04 7.71
N ALA A 213 -9.39 -9.88 6.71
CA ALA A 213 -8.97 -9.53 5.35
C ALA A 213 -8.31 -8.16 5.16
N SER A 214 -7.05 -8.05 5.52
CA SER A 214 -6.17 -7.12 4.86
C SER A 214 -5.60 -7.78 3.58
N LYS A 215 -4.81 -7.08 2.81
CA LYS A 215 -4.18 -7.49 1.55
C LYS A 215 -4.04 -9.02 1.39
N GLY A 216 -4.87 -9.63 0.52
CA GLY A 216 -4.83 -11.06 0.22
C GLY A 216 -5.95 -11.91 0.84
N GLY A 217 -6.95 -11.32 1.51
CA GLY A 217 -8.18 -12.02 1.92
C GLY A 217 -8.06 -12.99 3.11
N LYS A 218 -6.89 -13.10 3.75
CA LYS A 218 -6.68 -14.04 4.87
C LYS A 218 -7.02 -13.40 6.21
N THR A 219 -7.99 -13.96 6.89
CA THR A 219 -8.29 -13.68 8.30
C THR A 219 -7.19 -14.29 9.17
N ARG A 220 -6.77 -13.57 10.21
CA ARG A 220 -5.77 -14.02 11.18
C ARG A 220 -6.13 -13.62 12.60
N THR A 221 -5.60 -14.33 13.57
CA THR A 221 -5.70 -14.00 14.99
C THR A 221 -4.38 -13.43 15.49
N VAL A 222 -4.47 -12.37 16.29
CA VAL A 222 -3.34 -11.71 16.95
C VAL A 222 -3.59 -11.68 18.43
N GLY A 223 -2.63 -12.12 19.24
CA GLY A 223 -2.71 -12.07 20.70
C GLY A 223 -2.67 -10.64 21.24
N MET A 224 -3.39 -10.39 22.33
CA MET A 224 -3.39 -9.11 23.04
C MET A 224 -2.40 -9.14 24.23
N SER A 225 -1.53 -8.13 24.33
CA SER A 225 -0.81 -7.85 25.56
C SER A 225 -1.76 -7.40 26.67
N ALA A 226 -1.31 -7.48 27.92
CA ALA A 226 -2.09 -6.98 29.07
C ALA A 226 -2.48 -5.50 28.89
N SER A 227 -1.55 -4.66 28.39
CA SER A 227 -1.79 -3.24 28.13
C SER A 227 -2.86 -3.00 27.06
N VAL A 228 -2.86 -3.77 25.97
CA VAL A 228 -3.91 -3.70 24.93
C VAL A 228 -5.27 -4.07 25.52
N LYS A 229 -5.34 -5.18 26.28
CA LYS A 229 -6.57 -5.61 26.94
C LYS A 229 -7.12 -4.54 27.87
N GLN A 230 -6.29 -4.01 28.76
CA GLN A 230 -6.68 -2.97 29.71
C GLN A 230 -7.19 -1.71 29.00
N ALA A 231 -6.48 -1.23 27.99
CA ALA A 231 -6.88 -0.04 27.25
C ALA A 231 -8.22 -0.25 26.50
N LEU A 232 -8.45 -1.43 25.93
CA LEU A 232 -9.73 -1.77 25.28
C LEU A 232 -10.88 -1.89 26.29
N GLN A 233 -10.63 -2.37 27.51
CA GLN A 233 -11.66 -2.45 28.56
C GLN A 233 -12.18 -1.08 28.98
N GLY A 234 -11.32 -0.07 29.03
CA GLY A 234 -11.68 1.31 29.35
C GLY A 234 -12.26 2.11 28.18
N LEU A 235 -12.35 1.54 26.99
CA LEU A 235 -12.79 2.28 25.82
C LEU A 235 -14.32 2.29 25.67
N PRO A 236 -14.97 3.46 25.45
CA PRO A 236 -16.41 3.50 25.23
C PRO A 236 -16.79 2.78 23.90
N ARG A 237 -17.90 2.03 23.95
CA ARG A 237 -18.45 1.37 22.77
C ARG A 237 -19.10 2.38 21.84
N ARG A 238 -18.70 2.36 20.59
CA ARG A 238 -19.24 3.24 19.55
C ARG A 238 -20.47 2.60 18.89
N PRO A 239 -21.51 3.37 18.50
CA PRO A 239 -22.70 2.85 17.85
C PRO A 239 -22.42 2.15 16.52
N ASP A 240 -21.37 2.61 15.78
CA ASP A 240 -20.96 2.05 14.51
C ASP A 240 -20.19 0.70 14.63
N GLY A 241 -19.96 0.26 15.87
CA GLY A 241 -19.32 -0.99 16.21
C GLY A 241 -17.80 -1.04 15.98
N TYR A 242 -17.18 0.01 15.46
CA TYR A 242 -15.71 0.07 15.33
C TYR A 242 -15.03 0.39 16.67
N VAL A 243 -13.81 -0.13 16.84
CA VAL A 243 -13.00 0.12 18.04
C VAL A 243 -12.51 1.57 18.05
N LEU A 244 -12.02 2.07 16.91
CA LEU A 244 -11.47 3.43 16.80
C LEU A 244 -12.38 4.36 15.99
N PRO A 245 -12.36 5.68 16.25
CA PRO A 245 -13.13 6.67 15.48
C PRO A 245 -12.51 6.97 14.11
N TYR A 246 -11.26 6.59 13.89
CA TYR A 246 -10.51 6.89 12.68
C TYR A 246 -10.93 5.96 11.53
N ARG A 247 -11.30 6.52 10.36
CA ARG A 247 -11.80 5.75 9.22
C ARG A 247 -10.77 5.53 8.12
N THR A 248 -9.62 6.20 8.19
CA THR A 248 -8.55 6.05 7.21
C THR A 248 -7.18 5.92 7.87
N PRO A 249 -6.24 5.20 7.26
CA PRO A 249 -4.85 5.18 7.72
C PRO A 249 -4.21 6.57 7.82
N LYS A 250 -4.64 7.51 6.95
CA LYS A 250 -4.15 8.90 6.97
C LYS A 250 -4.60 9.63 8.24
N THR A 251 -5.86 9.48 8.62
CA THR A 251 -6.40 10.08 9.85
C THR A 251 -5.69 9.50 11.08
N ALA A 252 -5.57 8.17 11.17
CA ALA A 252 -4.84 7.52 12.26
C ALA A 252 -3.39 8.01 12.36
N TRP A 253 -2.73 8.20 11.21
CA TRP A 253 -1.38 8.75 11.20
C TRP A 253 -1.32 10.19 11.69
N ALA A 254 -2.27 11.05 11.34
CA ALA A 254 -2.34 12.43 11.82
C ALA A 254 -2.42 12.48 13.36
N HIS A 255 -3.21 11.61 13.99
CA HIS A 255 -3.28 11.49 15.46
C HIS A 255 -1.94 11.07 16.07
N VAL A 256 -1.29 10.03 15.51
CA VAL A 256 0.04 9.61 15.99
C VAL A 256 1.08 10.72 15.80
N THR A 257 1.01 11.50 14.72
CA THR A 257 1.92 12.64 14.49
C THR A 257 1.72 13.70 15.58
N ALA A 258 0.49 14.06 15.89
CA ALA A 258 0.18 15.01 16.96
C ALA A 258 0.65 14.51 18.33
N LEU A 259 0.55 13.20 18.60
CA LEU A 259 1.13 12.61 19.82
C LEU A 259 2.65 12.70 19.84
N CYS A 260 3.32 12.45 18.70
CA CYS A 260 4.76 12.60 18.58
C CYS A 260 5.22 14.03 18.89
N GLU A 261 4.50 15.03 18.38
CA GLU A 261 4.78 16.45 18.65
C GLU A 261 4.64 16.78 20.14
N LYS A 262 3.55 16.32 20.79
CA LYS A 262 3.33 16.51 22.24
C LYS A 262 4.38 15.82 23.10
N ALA A 263 4.82 14.63 22.67
CA ALA A 263 5.79 13.81 23.38
C ALA A 263 7.27 14.22 23.12
N GLY A 264 7.52 15.18 22.22
CA GLY A 264 8.88 15.50 21.79
C GLY A 264 9.59 14.36 21.03
N VAL A 265 8.82 13.44 20.43
CA VAL A 265 9.32 12.28 19.72
C VAL A 265 9.26 12.51 18.19
N ALA A 266 10.33 12.21 17.46
CA ALA A 266 10.33 12.33 16.02
C ALA A 266 9.33 11.35 15.37
N PRO A 267 8.41 11.81 14.48
CA PRO A 267 7.42 10.96 13.85
C PRO A 267 8.07 9.99 12.84
N LYS A 268 7.87 8.66 13.03
CA LYS A 268 8.48 7.60 12.20
C LYS A 268 7.47 6.85 11.31
N GLY A 269 6.17 7.12 11.46
CA GLY A 269 5.10 6.48 10.70
C GLY A 269 4.42 5.32 11.45
N MET A 270 3.15 5.06 11.09
CA MET A 270 2.36 3.95 11.66
C MET A 270 3.03 2.59 11.52
N HIS A 271 3.76 2.37 10.42
CA HIS A 271 4.45 1.09 10.21
C HIS A 271 5.61 0.88 11.18
N SER A 272 6.20 1.97 11.69
CA SER A 272 7.25 1.93 12.72
C SER A 272 6.72 1.45 14.08
N LEU A 273 5.45 1.73 14.44
CA LEU A 273 4.81 1.11 15.62
C LEU A 273 4.75 -0.41 15.48
N ARG A 274 4.36 -0.91 14.32
CA ARG A 274 4.37 -2.36 14.04
C ARG A 274 5.77 -2.95 14.08
N HIS A 275 6.77 -2.22 13.61
CA HIS A 275 8.18 -2.65 13.74
C HIS A 275 8.60 -2.73 15.21
N SER A 276 8.11 -1.84 16.07
CA SER A 276 8.37 -1.91 17.51
C SER A 276 7.82 -3.19 18.14
N ALA A 277 6.61 -3.63 17.74
CA ALA A 277 6.05 -4.90 18.19
C ALA A 277 6.96 -6.07 17.80
N GLY A 278 7.42 -6.11 16.54
CA GLY A 278 8.31 -7.17 16.08
C GLY A 278 9.67 -7.17 16.75
N THR A 279 10.25 -5.99 16.96
CA THR A 279 11.56 -5.86 17.63
C THR A 279 11.48 -6.29 19.09
N ARG A 280 10.39 -5.87 19.79
CA ARG A 280 10.16 -6.27 21.18
C ARG A 280 9.96 -7.77 21.29
N LEU A 281 9.07 -8.36 20.50
CA LEU A 281 8.80 -9.80 20.55
C LEU A 281 10.05 -10.62 20.27
N TYR A 282 10.82 -10.26 19.25
CA TYR A 282 12.08 -10.93 18.95
C TYR A 282 13.11 -10.74 20.07
N ALA A 283 13.18 -9.56 20.71
CA ALA A 283 14.05 -9.31 21.83
C ALA A 283 13.75 -10.21 23.04
N GLU A 284 12.46 -10.48 23.30
CA GLU A 284 12.00 -11.29 24.41
C GLU A 284 12.14 -12.79 24.13
N THR A 285 11.72 -13.25 22.93
CA THR A 285 11.68 -14.69 22.60
C THR A 285 12.97 -15.20 21.94
N GLY A 286 13.66 -14.37 21.17
CA GLY A 286 14.77 -14.77 20.29
C GLY A 286 14.32 -15.60 19.09
N ASP A 287 13.00 -15.76 18.88
CA ASP A 287 12.42 -16.60 17.85
C ASP A 287 11.85 -15.75 16.69
N LEU A 288 12.46 -15.90 15.51
CA LEU A 288 12.02 -15.21 14.29
C LEU A 288 10.73 -15.80 13.72
N GLU A 289 10.49 -17.10 13.91
CA GLU A 289 9.27 -17.74 13.40
C GLU A 289 8.06 -17.34 14.23
N GLU A 290 8.19 -17.29 15.56
CA GLU A 290 7.17 -16.79 16.45
C GLU A 290 6.84 -15.32 16.15
N THR A 291 7.88 -14.49 15.97
CA THR A 291 7.74 -13.10 15.56
C THR A 291 7.05 -12.97 14.20
N ALA A 292 7.44 -13.77 13.21
CA ALA A 292 6.81 -13.80 11.90
C ALA A 292 5.34 -14.22 11.97
N ARG A 293 5.03 -15.22 12.79
CA ARG A 293 3.66 -15.74 13.02
C ARG A 293 2.77 -14.66 13.63
N HIS A 294 3.24 -14.01 14.70
CA HIS A 294 2.49 -12.91 15.35
C HIS A 294 2.21 -11.75 14.37
N LEU A 295 3.22 -11.33 13.61
CA LEU A 295 3.09 -10.27 12.63
C LEU A 295 2.46 -10.75 11.31
N VAL A 296 2.33 -12.06 11.10
CA VAL A 296 1.88 -12.68 9.84
C VAL A 296 2.66 -12.13 8.62
N HIS A 297 3.96 -12.28 8.69
CA HIS A 297 4.83 -12.06 7.55
C HIS A 297 4.80 -13.30 6.66
N THR A 298 4.46 -13.14 5.39
CA THR A 298 4.45 -14.24 4.41
C THR A 298 5.85 -14.68 4.00
N LYS A 299 6.87 -13.87 4.30
CA LYS A 299 8.28 -14.15 4.02
C LYS A 299 9.10 -13.87 5.27
N LEU A 300 9.90 -14.85 5.70
CA LEU A 300 10.83 -14.72 6.83
C LEU A 300 11.87 -13.60 6.63
N ASP A 301 12.26 -13.33 5.38
CA ASP A 301 13.15 -12.21 5.07
C ASP A 301 12.63 -10.85 5.57
N THR A 302 11.30 -10.68 5.60
CA THR A 302 10.69 -9.47 6.17
C THR A 302 10.87 -9.40 7.69
N THR A 303 11.04 -10.53 8.36
CA THR A 303 11.21 -10.63 9.82
C THR A 303 12.67 -10.52 10.23
N ARG A 304 13.61 -10.90 9.36
CA ARG A 304 15.05 -10.81 9.62
C ARG A 304 15.55 -9.41 9.96
N ILE A 305 14.82 -8.37 9.58
CA ILE A 305 15.13 -6.99 9.98
C ILE A 305 15.14 -6.81 11.51
N TYR A 306 14.32 -7.57 12.25
CA TYR A 306 14.24 -7.46 13.71
C TYR A 306 15.50 -7.99 14.40
N ALA A 307 16.13 -9.01 13.83
CA ALA A 307 17.43 -9.50 14.31
C ALA A 307 18.53 -8.44 14.19
N LYS A 308 18.48 -7.58 13.16
CA LYS A 308 19.44 -6.48 12.97
C LYS A 308 19.25 -5.31 13.94
N TRP A 309 18.05 -5.15 14.50
CA TRP A 309 17.79 -4.09 15.50
C TRP A 309 18.04 -4.56 16.94
N ASN A 310 18.31 -5.83 17.16
CA ASN A 310 18.49 -6.40 18.49
C ASN A 310 19.82 -7.14 18.62
N ASP A 311 20.90 -6.37 18.71
CA ASP A 311 22.26 -6.90 18.99
C ASP A 311 22.49 -7.19 20.48
N ARG A 312 21.51 -6.88 21.37
CA ARG A 312 21.71 -7.04 22.82
C ARG A 312 22.03 -8.47 23.20
N LYS A 313 21.26 -9.44 22.71
CA LYS A 313 21.46 -10.85 23.01
C LYS A 313 22.79 -11.37 22.48
N LEU A 314 23.23 -10.89 21.32
CA LEU A 314 24.55 -11.21 20.77
C LEU A 314 25.64 -10.64 21.65
N ARG A 315 25.55 -9.36 22.06
CA ARG A 315 26.54 -8.74 22.97
C ARG A 315 26.59 -9.41 24.33
N GLU A 316 25.43 -9.75 24.93
CA GLU A 316 25.33 -10.51 26.17
C GLU A 316 25.96 -11.91 26.05
N THR A 317 25.79 -12.55 24.90
CA THR A 317 26.43 -13.87 24.65
C THR A 317 27.95 -13.73 24.51
N LEU A 318 28.38 -12.74 23.69
CA LEU A 318 29.82 -12.49 23.47
C LEU A 318 30.53 -12.01 24.74
N SER A 319 29.86 -11.29 25.64
CA SER A 319 30.43 -10.84 26.91
C SER A 319 30.65 -11.96 27.91
N ARG A 320 30.16 -13.18 27.64
CA ARG A 320 30.37 -14.37 28.47
C ARG A 320 31.53 -15.24 27.97
N TRP A 321 32.10 -14.91 26.83
CA TRP A 321 33.28 -15.59 26.27
C TRP A 321 34.57 -14.94 26.76
#